data_f5761fb6b74184d13a98d948619c7fab
#
_entry.id   f5761fb6b74184d13a98d948619c7fab
#
_cell.length_a   1.000
_cell.length_b   1.000
_cell.length_c   1.000
_cell.angle_alpha   90.00
_cell.angle_beta   90.00
_cell.angle_gamma   90.00
#
_symmetry.space_group_name_H-M   'P 1'
#
loop_
_entity.id
_entity.type
_entity.pdbx_description
1 polymer ?
#
loop_
_entity_poly.entity_id
_entity_poly.type
_entity_poly.pdbx_seq_one_letter_code
_entity_poly.pdbx_strand_id
1 'polypeptide(L)'
;MAFVEIKDVVKRYGTNISVDHLNLSIHEGEIFGLLGPNGAGKSTTINMMSGLMKLDHGSISVDGISVNDRPLEVKKRIGLVPQELALYETMPAADNVTFFAKLYGLRGKLLKERVEEALEFVGLQDRAKEMPATFSGGMKRRLNIACAIMHHPKLIIMDEPTVGIDPQSRNHILESVRTLNKMGSTIIYTSHYMEEVAAISDRVAIMDQGHVIACGTQQELRERVASTEKIVIKATQITEAVIDELELHPRISRVSSNEDVIELYVASSQQELQDILFICAKHNVILQSLACEEPDLESLFLNLTGRKLRD
;
A
#
# COMPACT_ATOMS: atom_id res chain seq x y z
N MET A 1 -20.64 -8.43 4.41
CA MET A 1 -21.18 -7.22 3.74
C MET A 1 -20.03 -6.25 3.51
N ALA A 2 -20.07 -5.46 2.45
CA ALA A 2 -19.06 -4.44 2.25
C ALA A 2 -19.16 -3.37 3.34
N PHE A 3 -18.05 -3.05 4.00
CA PHE A 3 -17.94 -1.99 4.99
C PHE A 3 -17.74 -0.62 4.34
N VAL A 4 -16.90 -0.58 3.28
CA VAL A 4 -16.81 0.55 2.37
C VAL A 4 -17.28 0.10 1.00
N GLU A 5 -18.19 0.84 0.40
CA GLU A 5 -18.71 0.55 -0.94
C GLU A 5 -18.60 1.80 -1.81
N ILE A 6 -17.93 1.67 -2.93
CA ILE A 6 -17.74 2.69 -3.95
C ILE A 6 -18.40 2.19 -5.22
N LYS A 7 -19.36 2.96 -5.76
CA LYS A 7 -20.14 2.60 -6.94
C LYS A 7 -20.08 3.69 -7.99
N ASP A 8 -19.51 3.35 -9.12
CA ASP A 8 -19.51 4.17 -10.33
C ASP A 8 -19.03 5.62 -10.09
N VAL A 9 -17.96 5.76 -9.28
CA VAL A 9 -17.50 7.06 -8.83
C VAL A 9 -16.61 7.73 -9.86
N VAL A 10 -16.93 9.00 -10.16
CA VAL A 10 -16.14 9.86 -11.04
C VAL A 10 -15.72 11.12 -10.30
N LYS A 11 -14.45 11.51 -10.52
CA LYS A 11 -13.92 12.80 -10.07
C LYS A 11 -13.11 13.48 -11.16
N ARG A 12 -13.44 14.74 -11.42
CA ARG A 12 -12.78 15.59 -12.43
C ARG A 12 -12.18 16.84 -11.82
N TYR A 13 -11.07 17.25 -12.38
CA TYR A 13 -10.43 18.54 -12.13
C TYR A 13 -10.31 19.28 -13.47
N GLY A 14 -11.25 20.18 -13.73
CA GLY A 14 -11.37 20.81 -15.05
C GLY A 14 -11.64 19.74 -16.13
N THR A 15 -10.73 19.62 -17.10
CA THR A 15 -10.82 18.63 -18.18
C THR A 15 -10.19 17.29 -17.84
N ASN A 16 -9.43 17.20 -16.73
CA ASN A 16 -8.74 15.97 -16.33
C ASN A 16 -9.62 15.10 -15.43
N ILE A 17 -9.77 13.84 -15.79
CA ILE A 17 -10.48 12.83 -14.97
C ILE A 17 -9.43 12.16 -14.09
N SER A 18 -9.54 12.35 -12.76
CA SER A 18 -8.62 11.78 -11.79
C SER A 18 -9.10 10.41 -11.27
N VAL A 19 -10.41 10.21 -11.23
CA VAL A 19 -11.05 8.92 -10.91
C VAL A 19 -12.16 8.71 -11.89
N ASP A 20 -12.19 7.55 -12.56
CA ASP A 20 -13.07 7.29 -13.68
C ASP A 20 -13.84 5.97 -13.47
N HIS A 21 -15.15 6.10 -13.25
CA HIS A 21 -16.09 4.99 -13.04
C HIS A 21 -15.60 3.94 -12.04
N LEU A 22 -15.02 4.40 -10.91
CA LEU A 22 -14.42 3.55 -9.91
C LEU A 22 -15.47 2.72 -9.20
N ASN A 23 -15.25 1.40 -9.15
CA ASN A 23 -16.03 0.45 -8.38
C ASN A 23 -15.10 -0.31 -7.44
N LEU A 24 -15.38 -0.28 -6.12
CA LEU A 24 -14.56 -0.94 -5.13
C LEU A 24 -15.39 -1.31 -3.89
N SER A 25 -15.10 -2.47 -3.31
CA SER A 25 -15.70 -2.93 -2.07
C SER A 25 -14.62 -3.39 -1.08
N ILE A 26 -14.71 -2.91 0.16
CA ILE A 26 -13.81 -3.25 1.26
C ILE A 26 -14.63 -3.90 2.35
N HIS A 27 -14.16 -5.03 2.89
CA HIS A 27 -14.86 -5.81 3.91
C HIS A 27 -14.51 -5.30 5.32
N GLU A 28 -15.41 -5.53 6.26
CA GLU A 28 -15.16 -5.19 7.67
C GLU A 28 -14.02 -6.05 8.23
N GLY A 29 -13.09 -5.43 8.94
CA GLY A 29 -11.99 -6.10 9.61
C GLY A 29 -10.83 -6.51 8.70
N GLU A 30 -10.84 -6.17 7.40
CA GLU A 30 -9.69 -6.43 6.53
C GLU A 30 -8.67 -5.29 6.54
N ILE A 31 -7.42 -5.61 6.26
CA ILE A 31 -6.40 -4.66 5.83
C ILE A 31 -6.42 -4.64 4.30
N PHE A 32 -6.91 -3.55 3.73
CA PHE A 32 -7.04 -3.37 2.29
C PHE A 32 -5.93 -2.48 1.75
N GLY A 33 -5.09 -3.04 0.87
CA GLY A 33 -4.03 -2.32 0.18
C GLY A 33 -4.56 -1.58 -1.06
N LEU A 34 -4.21 -0.30 -1.21
CA LEU A 34 -4.50 0.47 -2.40
C LEU A 34 -3.20 0.91 -3.04
N LEU A 35 -2.77 0.21 -4.07
CA LEU A 35 -1.53 0.41 -4.82
C LEU A 35 -1.75 1.24 -6.07
N GLY A 36 -0.71 1.90 -6.52
CA GLY A 36 -0.67 2.61 -7.80
C GLY A 36 0.41 3.68 -7.84
N PRO A 37 0.82 4.13 -9.03
CA PRO A 37 1.80 5.19 -9.19
C PRO A 37 1.25 6.54 -8.70
N ASN A 38 2.14 7.54 -8.64
CA ASN A 38 1.73 8.91 -8.42
C ASN A 38 0.78 9.36 -9.53
N GLY A 39 -0.32 10.03 -9.14
CA GLY A 39 -1.37 10.42 -10.09
C GLY A 39 -2.39 9.34 -10.47
N ALA A 40 -2.29 8.11 -9.95
CA ALA A 40 -3.26 7.04 -10.23
C ALA A 40 -4.69 7.31 -9.70
N GLY A 41 -4.87 8.31 -8.84
CA GLY A 41 -6.17 8.64 -8.24
C GLY A 41 -6.36 8.17 -6.79
N LYS A 42 -5.34 7.56 -6.15
CA LYS A 42 -5.41 7.03 -4.77
C LYS A 42 -5.86 8.10 -3.75
N SER A 43 -5.10 9.18 -3.61
CA SER A 43 -5.42 10.25 -2.63
C SER A 43 -6.73 10.97 -2.96
N THR A 44 -7.09 11.10 -4.24
CA THR A 44 -8.41 11.61 -4.65
C THR A 44 -9.53 10.69 -4.15
N THR A 45 -9.37 9.38 -4.31
CA THR A 45 -10.32 8.37 -3.82
C THR A 45 -10.45 8.41 -2.30
N ILE A 46 -9.32 8.49 -1.59
CA ILE A 46 -9.30 8.64 -0.12
C ILE A 46 -10.03 9.91 0.33
N ASN A 47 -9.76 11.05 -0.31
CA ASN A 47 -10.39 12.31 0.03
C ASN A 47 -11.91 12.29 -0.19
N MET A 48 -12.38 11.58 -1.21
CA MET A 48 -13.81 11.37 -1.42
C MET A 48 -14.39 10.43 -0.36
N MET A 49 -13.75 9.30 -0.05
CA MET A 49 -14.21 8.36 1.00
C MET A 49 -14.28 9.00 2.38
N SER A 50 -13.33 9.86 2.72
CA SER A 50 -13.30 10.56 4.01
C SER A 50 -14.20 11.80 4.05
N GLY A 51 -14.94 12.09 2.97
CA GLY A 51 -15.85 13.25 2.90
C GLY A 51 -15.10 14.59 2.95
N LEU A 52 -13.82 14.62 2.57
CA LEU A 52 -13.03 15.85 2.41
C LEU A 52 -13.24 16.46 1.02
N MET A 53 -13.68 15.64 0.06
CA MET A 53 -13.91 16.04 -1.31
C MET A 53 -15.24 15.49 -1.81
N LYS A 54 -15.99 16.30 -2.55
CA LYS A 54 -17.22 15.87 -3.23
C LYS A 54 -16.87 15.07 -4.50
N LEU A 55 -17.56 13.97 -4.71
CA LEU A 55 -17.55 13.25 -5.98
C LEU A 55 -18.45 13.96 -7.00
N ASP A 56 -18.20 13.74 -8.29
CA ASP A 56 -18.97 14.37 -9.38
C ASP A 56 -20.07 13.42 -9.89
N HIS A 57 -19.83 12.10 -9.79
CA HIS A 57 -20.82 11.06 -10.11
C HIS A 57 -20.65 9.84 -9.21
N GLY A 58 -21.71 9.02 -9.10
CA GLY A 58 -21.70 7.78 -8.34
C GLY A 58 -22.03 7.94 -6.85
N SER A 59 -21.65 6.97 -6.04
CA SER A 59 -21.91 6.97 -4.61
C SER A 59 -20.80 6.29 -3.81
N ILE A 60 -20.57 6.77 -2.59
CA ILE A 60 -19.68 6.15 -1.61
C ILE A 60 -20.44 5.99 -0.30
N SER A 61 -20.35 4.82 0.31
CA SER A 61 -20.85 4.56 1.66
C SER A 61 -19.79 3.93 2.54
N VAL A 62 -19.81 4.28 3.83
CA VAL A 62 -18.96 3.71 4.88
C VAL A 62 -19.88 3.27 6.03
N ASP A 63 -19.77 2.01 6.44
CA ASP A 63 -20.66 1.41 7.47
C ASP A 63 -22.16 1.63 7.15
N GLY A 64 -22.52 1.50 5.87
CA GLY A 64 -23.86 1.75 5.35
C GLY A 64 -24.32 3.22 5.32
N ILE A 65 -23.41 4.18 5.62
CA ILE A 65 -23.73 5.60 5.67
C ILE A 65 -23.20 6.28 4.42
N SER A 66 -24.07 6.97 3.69
CA SER A 66 -23.69 7.77 2.52
C SER A 66 -22.74 8.91 2.91
N VAL A 67 -21.58 8.97 2.25
CA VAL A 67 -20.60 10.03 2.45
C VAL A 67 -21.15 11.39 2.00
N ASN A 68 -21.96 11.41 0.94
CA ASN A 68 -22.53 12.65 0.42
C ASN A 68 -23.62 13.24 1.32
N ASP A 69 -24.48 12.37 1.86
CA ASP A 69 -25.65 12.83 2.60
C ASP A 69 -25.35 13.09 4.08
N ARG A 70 -24.45 12.29 4.66
CA ARG A 70 -24.11 12.35 6.09
C ARG A 70 -22.59 12.36 6.35
N PRO A 71 -21.84 13.32 5.77
CA PRO A 71 -20.38 13.33 5.85
C PRO A 71 -19.84 13.45 7.28
N LEU A 72 -20.55 14.16 8.19
CA LEU A 72 -20.12 14.28 9.58
C LEU A 72 -20.25 12.98 10.38
N GLU A 73 -21.25 12.15 10.05
CA GLU A 73 -21.39 10.83 10.68
C GLU A 73 -20.31 9.87 10.20
N VAL A 74 -19.98 9.93 8.90
CA VAL A 74 -18.90 9.15 8.31
C VAL A 74 -17.56 9.55 8.93
N LYS A 75 -17.25 10.86 9.04
CA LYS A 75 -16.01 11.36 9.65
C LYS A 75 -15.81 10.86 11.07
N LYS A 76 -16.86 10.70 11.86
CA LYS A 76 -16.77 10.15 13.24
C LYS A 76 -16.32 8.67 13.29
N ARG A 77 -16.46 7.93 12.19
CA ARG A 77 -16.07 6.53 12.06
C ARG A 77 -14.71 6.32 11.47
N ILE A 78 -14.11 7.40 10.95
CA ILE A 78 -12.84 7.36 10.20
C ILE A 78 -11.73 8.01 11.01
N GLY A 79 -10.60 7.33 11.13
CA GLY A 79 -9.31 7.90 11.46
C GLY A 79 -8.49 8.08 10.18
N LEU A 80 -8.11 9.30 9.85
CA LEU A 80 -7.30 9.59 8.66
C LEU A 80 -5.88 9.97 9.06
N VAL A 81 -4.90 9.23 8.55
CA VAL A 81 -3.48 9.56 8.59
C VAL A 81 -3.09 10.05 7.20
N PRO A 82 -3.03 11.36 6.97
CA PRO A 82 -2.70 11.91 5.65
C PRO A 82 -1.21 11.74 5.32
N GLN A 83 -0.87 11.83 4.04
CA GLN A 83 0.51 11.77 3.55
C GLN A 83 1.37 12.89 4.16
N GLU A 84 0.88 14.12 4.16
CA GLU A 84 1.51 15.23 4.88
C GLU A 84 1.20 15.16 6.37
N LEU A 85 2.16 15.59 7.20
CA LEU A 85 1.99 15.57 8.65
C LEU A 85 0.99 16.66 9.09
N ALA A 86 -0.13 16.24 9.66
CA ALA A 86 -1.15 17.13 10.20
C ALA A 86 -0.93 17.38 11.71
N LEU A 87 0.19 18.02 12.05
CA LEU A 87 0.60 18.29 13.44
C LEU A 87 0.87 19.78 13.66
N TYR A 88 0.57 20.24 14.86
CA TYR A 88 0.98 21.55 15.35
C TYR A 88 2.36 21.43 16.01
N GLU A 89 3.41 21.82 15.32
CA GLU A 89 4.80 21.65 15.77
C GLU A 89 5.14 22.50 17.01
N THR A 90 4.38 23.56 17.26
CA THR A 90 4.51 24.47 18.42
C THR A 90 3.64 24.08 19.61
N MET A 91 3.00 22.89 19.55
CA MET A 91 2.12 22.40 20.59
C MET A 91 2.66 21.04 21.09
N PRO A 92 2.72 20.76 22.40
CA PRO A 92 3.17 19.48 22.93
C PRO A 92 2.46 18.27 22.30
N ALA A 93 3.12 17.12 22.27
CA ALA A 93 2.57 15.91 21.66
C ALA A 93 1.20 15.53 22.26
N ALA A 94 1.06 15.55 23.59
CA ALA A 94 -0.22 15.28 24.25
C ALA A 94 -1.30 16.31 23.91
N ASP A 95 -0.92 17.57 23.71
CA ASP A 95 -1.89 18.61 23.36
C ASP A 95 -2.34 18.48 21.90
N ASN A 96 -1.48 18.02 20.99
CA ASN A 96 -1.88 17.65 19.64
C ASN A 96 -2.98 16.57 19.67
N VAL A 97 -2.74 15.45 20.36
CA VAL A 97 -3.74 14.37 20.47
C VAL A 97 -5.02 14.88 21.16
N THR A 98 -4.87 15.68 22.22
CA THR A 98 -5.99 16.29 22.95
C THR A 98 -6.82 17.20 22.04
N PHE A 99 -6.19 18.00 21.18
CA PHE A 99 -6.88 18.89 20.25
C PHE A 99 -7.78 18.08 19.29
N PHE A 100 -7.20 17.08 18.63
CA PHE A 100 -7.98 16.23 17.71
C PHE A 100 -9.06 15.45 18.45
N ALA A 101 -8.79 14.89 19.63
CA ALA A 101 -9.76 14.19 20.44
C ALA A 101 -11.00 15.05 20.79
N LYS A 102 -10.76 16.35 21.10
CA LYS A 102 -11.85 17.32 21.34
C LYS A 102 -12.70 17.57 20.08
N LEU A 103 -12.11 17.59 18.89
CA LEU A 103 -12.84 17.72 17.63
C LEU A 103 -13.79 16.54 17.39
N TYR A 104 -13.38 15.32 17.80
CA TYR A 104 -14.25 14.14 17.78
C TYR A 104 -15.25 14.07 18.94
N GLY A 105 -15.28 15.10 19.80
CA GLY A 105 -16.27 15.23 20.87
C GLY A 105 -15.88 14.59 22.18
N LEU A 106 -14.68 14.06 22.33
CA LEU A 106 -14.21 13.50 23.61
C LEU A 106 -14.07 14.58 24.68
N ARG A 107 -14.46 14.26 25.92
CA ARG A 107 -14.48 15.20 27.06
C ARG A 107 -14.14 14.48 28.36
N GLY A 108 -13.74 15.25 29.37
CA GLY A 108 -13.60 14.81 30.76
C GLY A 108 -12.59 13.67 30.93
N LYS A 109 -12.96 12.64 31.68
CA LYS A 109 -12.12 11.49 32.01
C LYS A 109 -11.76 10.67 30.75
N LEU A 110 -12.75 10.41 29.91
CA LEU A 110 -12.57 9.65 28.67
C LEU A 110 -11.53 10.32 27.74
N LEU A 111 -11.52 11.65 27.64
CA LEU A 111 -10.53 12.38 26.85
C LEU A 111 -9.10 12.09 27.34
N LYS A 112 -8.86 12.12 28.65
CA LYS A 112 -7.54 11.86 29.22
C LYS A 112 -7.10 10.41 28.96
N GLU A 113 -7.98 9.46 29.24
CA GLU A 113 -7.72 8.03 29.00
C GLU A 113 -7.37 7.74 27.54
N ARG A 114 -8.10 8.32 26.60
CA ARG A 114 -7.85 8.14 25.17
C ARG A 114 -6.55 8.78 24.67
N VAL A 115 -6.19 9.93 25.24
CA VAL A 115 -4.91 10.59 24.90
C VAL A 115 -3.72 9.76 25.41
N GLU A 116 -3.80 9.28 26.66
CA GLU A 116 -2.76 8.43 27.25
C GLU A 116 -2.62 7.12 26.47
N GLU A 117 -3.71 6.42 26.19
CA GLU A 117 -3.78 5.18 25.40
C GLU A 117 -3.17 5.37 24.01
N ALA A 118 -3.52 6.45 23.31
CA ALA A 118 -3.02 6.70 21.96
C ALA A 118 -1.51 7.00 21.94
N LEU A 119 -1.00 7.73 22.94
CA LEU A 119 0.44 8.00 23.07
C LEU A 119 1.23 6.75 23.45
N GLU A 120 0.68 5.93 24.35
CA GLU A 120 1.26 4.65 24.74
C GLU A 120 1.32 3.70 23.52
N PHE A 121 0.22 3.58 22.77
CA PHE A 121 0.15 2.74 21.58
C PHE A 121 1.26 3.05 20.55
N VAL A 122 1.59 4.33 20.36
CA VAL A 122 2.65 4.74 19.42
C VAL A 122 4.03 4.87 20.09
N GLY A 123 4.17 4.53 21.38
CA GLY A 123 5.43 4.60 22.13
C GLY A 123 5.96 6.03 22.31
N LEU A 124 5.07 6.98 22.57
CA LEU A 124 5.42 8.39 22.80
C LEU A 124 4.97 8.91 24.18
N GLN A 125 4.54 8.04 25.12
CA GLN A 125 4.08 8.41 26.45
C GLN A 125 5.12 9.22 27.24
N ASP A 126 6.40 8.83 27.17
CA ASP A 126 7.48 9.51 27.89
C ASP A 126 7.84 10.87 27.26
N ARG A 127 7.37 11.12 26.05
CA ARG A 127 7.59 12.34 25.28
C ARG A 127 6.34 13.22 25.14
N ALA A 128 5.31 12.92 25.93
CA ALA A 128 3.99 13.58 25.84
C ALA A 128 4.07 15.11 25.96
N LYS A 129 5.03 15.63 26.73
CA LYS A 129 5.22 17.07 26.99
C LYS A 129 6.18 17.76 26.03
N GLU A 130 6.85 16.99 25.16
CA GLU A 130 7.80 17.54 24.19
C GLU A 130 7.08 18.05 22.93
N MET A 131 7.70 19.02 22.27
CA MET A 131 7.20 19.61 21.02
C MET A 131 7.56 18.73 19.82
N PRO A 132 6.64 18.48 18.88
CA PRO A 132 6.95 17.70 17.67
C PRO A 132 8.06 18.31 16.81
N ALA A 133 8.35 19.60 16.94
CA ALA A 133 9.48 20.23 16.26
C ALA A 133 10.83 19.54 16.58
N THR A 134 10.96 18.91 17.76
CA THR A 134 12.18 18.18 18.19
C THR A 134 12.18 16.70 17.80
N PHE A 135 11.08 16.20 17.21
CA PHE A 135 10.90 14.79 16.88
C PHE A 135 11.56 14.41 15.54
N SER A 136 12.04 13.17 15.46
CA SER A 136 12.41 12.59 14.17
C SER A 136 11.18 12.43 13.26
N GLY A 137 11.39 12.26 11.95
CA GLY A 137 10.30 12.03 11.00
C GLY A 137 9.40 10.84 11.39
N GLY A 138 10.02 9.74 11.83
CA GLY A 138 9.29 8.57 12.33
C GLY A 138 8.48 8.86 13.60
N MET A 139 9.01 9.65 14.53
CA MET A 139 8.26 10.07 15.73
C MET A 139 7.09 10.98 15.38
N LYS A 140 7.27 11.95 14.46
CA LYS A 140 6.18 12.81 13.97
C LYS A 140 5.09 11.96 13.31
N ARG A 141 5.46 10.99 12.48
CA ARG A 141 4.50 10.07 11.83
C ARG A 141 3.72 9.24 12.84
N ARG A 142 4.38 8.70 13.86
CA ARG A 142 3.72 7.98 14.96
C ARG A 142 2.76 8.88 15.75
N LEU A 143 3.13 10.11 16.03
CA LEU A 143 2.22 11.09 16.65
C LEU A 143 1.00 11.39 15.75
N ASN A 144 1.21 11.50 14.45
CA ASN A 144 0.12 11.69 13.47
C ASN A 144 -0.87 10.50 13.50
N ILE A 145 -0.36 9.26 13.63
CA ILE A 145 -1.18 8.06 13.84
C ILE A 145 -1.95 8.17 15.15
N ALA A 146 -1.30 8.55 16.29
CA ALA A 146 -2.00 8.73 17.57
C ALA A 146 -3.18 9.72 17.45
N CYS A 147 -2.99 10.82 16.73
CA CYS A 147 -4.06 11.80 16.47
C CYS A 147 -5.22 11.24 15.63
N ALA A 148 -4.99 10.21 14.84
CA ALA A 148 -6.01 9.58 14.00
C ALA A 148 -6.79 8.46 14.70
N ILE A 149 -6.20 7.80 15.72
CA ILE A 149 -6.78 6.59 16.34
C ILE A 149 -7.44 6.81 17.71
N MET A 150 -7.20 7.95 18.37
CA MET A 150 -7.60 8.23 19.77
C MET A 150 -9.13 8.14 20.02
N HIS A 151 -9.96 8.22 18.98
CA HIS A 151 -11.41 8.09 19.09
C HIS A 151 -11.93 6.68 18.77
N HIS A 152 -11.03 5.71 18.61
CA HIS A 152 -11.29 4.30 18.25
C HIS A 152 -12.14 4.16 16.98
N PRO A 153 -11.64 4.64 15.84
CA PRO A 153 -12.36 4.58 14.58
C PRO A 153 -12.56 3.14 14.11
N LYS A 154 -13.69 2.87 13.47
CA LYS A 154 -13.95 1.59 12.80
C LYS A 154 -13.16 1.43 11.49
N LEU A 155 -12.88 2.56 10.82
CA LEU A 155 -12.09 2.63 9.60
C LEU A 155 -10.87 3.51 9.83
N ILE A 156 -9.70 3.00 9.54
CA ILE A 156 -8.46 3.79 9.54
C ILE A 156 -7.94 3.85 8.11
N ILE A 157 -7.73 5.05 7.61
CA ILE A 157 -7.17 5.31 6.30
C ILE A 157 -5.76 5.88 6.50
N MET A 158 -4.77 5.24 5.92
CA MET A 158 -3.37 5.66 5.97
C MET A 158 -2.87 5.95 4.56
N ASP A 159 -2.71 7.23 4.24
CA ASP A 159 -2.24 7.66 2.91
C ASP A 159 -0.71 7.78 2.92
N GLU A 160 -0.04 6.79 2.31
CA GLU A 160 1.42 6.68 2.19
C GLU A 160 2.18 6.95 3.50
N PRO A 161 1.86 6.24 4.60
CA PRO A 161 2.33 6.62 5.93
C PRO A 161 3.84 6.41 6.16
N THR A 162 4.52 5.73 5.27
CA THR A 162 5.95 5.35 5.38
C THR A 162 6.87 6.11 4.44
N VAL A 163 6.34 7.02 3.63
CA VAL A 163 7.14 7.83 2.71
C VAL A 163 8.11 8.72 3.48
N GLY A 164 9.41 8.63 3.12
CA GLY A 164 10.47 9.40 3.76
C GLY A 164 10.83 8.96 5.19
N ILE A 165 10.40 7.77 5.61
CA ILE A 165 10.64 7.19 6.92
C ILE A 165 11.75 6.15 6.85
N ASP A 166 12.61 6.13 7.87
CA ASP A 166 13.67 5.14 8.00
C ASP A 166 13.13 3.71 8.17
N PRO A 167 13.92 2.65 7.82
CA PRO A 167 13.44 1.27 7.86
C PRO A 167 12.93 0.79 9.21
N GLN A 168 13.54 1.25 10.33
CA GLN A 168 13.13 0.86 11.67
C GLN A 168 11.76 1.47 12.02
N SER A 169 11.58 2.75 11.75
CA SER A 169 10.30 3.44 11.97
C SER A 169 9.21 2.89 11.03
N ARG A 170 9.56 2.51 9.80
CA ARG A 170 8.65 1.84 8.87
C ARG A 170 8.09 0.55 9.45
N ASN A 171 8.96 -0.34 9.94
CA ASN A 171 8.53 -1.60 10.56
C ASN A 171 7.57 -1.38 11.73
N HIS A 172 7.87 -0.41 12.60
CA HIS A 172 6.96 -0.02 13.69
C HIS A 172 5.58 0.41 13.21
N ILE A 173 5.51 1.18 12.11
CA ILE A 173 4.23 1.60 11.51
C ILE A 173 3.47 0.38 11.00
N LEU A 174 4.12 -0.54 10.28
CA LEU A 174 3.48 -1.75 9.76
C LEU A 174 2.97 -2.67 10.89
N GLU A 175 3.72 -2.80 11.98
CA GLU A 175 3.28 -3.52 13.18
C GLU A 175 2.08 -2.85 13.84
N SER A 176 2.07 -1.51 13.91
CA SER A 176 0.94 -0.73 14.42
C SER A 176 -0.33 -0.96 13.59
N VAL A 177 -0.20 -1.03 12.26
CA VAL A 177 -1.31 -1.34 11.34
C VAL A 177 -1.91 -2.71 11.68
N ARG A 178 -1.07 -3.76 11.79
CA ARG A 178 -1.55 -5.10 12.15
C ARG A 178 -2.22 -5.13 13.53
N THR A 179 -1.68 -4.39 14.48
CA THR A 179 -2.23 -4.33 15.84
C THR A 179 -3.60 -3.64 15.85
N LEU A 180 -3.75 -2.50 15.17
CA LEU A 180 -5.03 -1.80 15.03
C LEU A 180 -6.09 -2.67 14.35
N ASN A 181 -5.71 -3.44 13.35
CA ASN A 181 -6.61 -4.39 12.70
C ASN A 181 -7.05 -5.51 13.66
N LYS A 182 -6.12 -6.12 14.40
CA LYS A 182 -6.44 -7.12 15.44
C LYS A 182 -7.34 -6.57 16.54
N MET A 183 -7.31 -5.28 16.81
CA MET A 183 -8.21 -4.58 17.74
C MET A 183 -9.61 -4.33 17.13
N GLY A 184 -9.84 -4.71 15.86
CA GLY A 184 -11.14 -4.69 15.20
C GLY A 184 -11.34 -3.54 14.21
N SER A 185 -10.33 -2.72 13.91
CA SER A 185 -10.43 -1.68 12.89
C SER A 185 -10.25 -2.27 11.48
N THR A 186 -11.07 -1.82 10.54
CA THR A 186 -10.82 -1.98 9.09
C THR A 186 -9.77 -0.97 8.67
N ILE A 187 -8.82 -1.37 7.83
CA ILE A 187 -7.71 -0.48 7.45
C ILE A 187 -7.61 -0.37 5.94
N ILE A 188 -7.49 0.86 5.44
CA ILE A 188 -7.08 1.14 4.07
C ILE A 188 -5.67 1.70 4.13
N TYR A 189 -4.74 1.00 3.49
CA TYR A 189 -3.33 1.35 3.46
C TYR A 189 -2.90 1.65 2.04
N THR A 190 -2.51 2.89 1.76
CA THR A 190 -1.96 3.22 0.44
C THR A 190 -0.44 3.25 0.49
N SER A 191 0.16 2.77 -0.56
CA SER A 191 1.59 2.87 -0.80
C SER A 191 1.89 2.76 -2.29
N HIS A 192 3.04 3.24 -2.70
CA HIS A 192 3.68 2.88 -3.96
C HIS A 192 4.77 1.81 -3.75
N TYR A 193 5.02 1.38 -2.50
CA TYR A 193 5.92 0.26 -2.16
C TYR A 193 5.12 -1.04 -2.06
N MET A 194 5.22 -1.89 -3.07
CA MET A 194 4.46 -3.15 -3.13
C MET A 194 4.78 -4.12 -2.02
N GLU A 195 6.05 -4.16 -1.60
CA GLU A 195 6.53 -5.01 -0.51
C GLU A 195 5.79 -4.72 0.82
N GLU A 196 5.53 -3.42 1.12
CA GLU A 196 4.80 -3.04 2.33
C GLU A 196 3.36 -3.55 2.30
N VAL A 197 2.68 -3.32 1.18
CA VAL A 197 1.29 -3.75 0.99
C VAL A 197 1.19 -5.27 0.99
N ALA A 198 2.10 -5.95 0.30
CA ALA A 198 2.18 -7.41 0.32
C ALA A 198 2.41 -7.97 1.72
N ALA A 199 3.18 -7.27 2.57
CA ALA A 199 3.45 -7.74 3.91
C ALA A 199 2.25 -7.69 4.86
N ILE A 200 1.30 -6.76 4.66
CA ILE A 200 0.24 -6.50 5.66
C ILE A 200 -1.18 -6.70 5.15
N SER A 201 -1.43 -6.63 3.83
CA SER A 201 -2.80 -6.56 3.30
C SER A 201 -3.39 -7.94 3.04
N ASP A 202 -4.67 -8.11 3.37
CA ASP A 202 -5.46 -9.30 3.05
C ASP A 202 -5.87 -9.30 1.57
N ARG A 203 -6.28 -8.13 1.08
CA ARG A 203 -6.64 -7.88 -0.33
C ARG A 203 -6.02 -6.58 -0.81
N VAL A 204 -5.77 -6.52 -2.10
CA VAL A 204 -5.12 -5.39 -2.75
C VAL A 204 -5.92 -4.97 -3.97
N ALA A 205 -6.11 -3.67 -4.15
CA ALA A 205 -6.50 -3.08 -5.43
C ALA A 205 -5.31 -2.33 -6.03
N ILE A 206 -5.09 -2.53 -7.32
CA ILE A 206 -4.09 -1.80 -8.10
C ILE A 206 -4.82 -0.77 -8.94
N MET A 207 -4.48 0.50 -8.73
CA MET A 207 -5.04 1.63 -9.49
C MET A 207 -4.02 2.15 -10.50
N ASP A 208 -4.52 2.46 -11.68
CA ASP A 208 -3.80 3.23 -12.70
C ASP A 208 -4.76 4.13 -13.48
N GLN A 209 -4.34 5.36 -13.76
CA GLN A 209 -5.11 6.35 -14.53
C GLN A 209 -6.59 6.50 -14.11
N GLY A 210 -6.85 6.48 -12.80
CA GLY A 210 -8.19 6.64 -12.25
C GLY A 210 -9.05 5.38 -12.19
N HIS A 211 -8.56 4.23 -12.66
CA HIS A 211 -9.27 2.95 -12.68
C HIS A 211 -8.64 1.91 -11.75
N VAL A 212 -9.44 0.96 -11.25
CA VAL A 212 -8.92 -0.28 -10.66
C VAL A 212 -8.64 -1.27 -11.78
N ILE A 213 -7.36 -1.57 -12.02
CA ILE A 213 -6.92 -2.51 -13.06
C ILE A 213 -6.85 -3.96 -12.57
N ALA A 214 -6.67 -4.17 -11.26
CA ALA A 214 -6.75 -5.48 -10.63
C ALA A 214 -7.17 -5.32 -9.17
N CYS A 215 -7.94 -6.29 -8.65
CA CYS A 215 -8.31 -6.37 -7.24
C CYS A 215 -8.49 -7.83 -6.84
N GLY A 216 -8.00 -8.21 -5.66
CA GLY A 216 -8.11 -9.56 -5.11
C GLY A 216 -7.15 -9.79 -3.94
N THR A 217 -7.15 -11.00 -3.41
CA THR A 217 -6.10 -11.48 -2.49
C THR A 217 -4.76 -11.56 -3.22
N GLN A 218 -3.66 -11.59 -2.48
CA GLN A 218 -2.35 -11.72 -3.11
C GLN A 218 -2.24 -13.01 -3.95
N GLN A 219 -2.84 -14.10 -3.48
CA GLN A 219 -2.87 -15.35 -4.22
C GLN A 219 -3.64 -15.20 -5.54
N GLU A 220 -4.86 -14.65 -5.51
CA GLU A 220 -5.66 -14.41 -6.73
C GLU A 220 -4.94 -13.49 -7.72
N LEU A 221 -4.24 -12.47 -7.21
CA LEU A 221 -3.48 -11.55 -8.04
C LEU A 221 -2.24 -12.22 -8.64
N ARG A 222 -1.52 -13.06 -7.89
CA ARG A 222 -0.41 -13.87 -8.40
C ARG A 222 -0.87 -14.86 -9.47
N GLU A 223 -1.98 -15.56 -9.24
CA GLU A 223 -2.54 -16.51 -10.20
C GLU A 223 -2.92 -15.86 -11.55
N ARG A 224 -3.30 -14.57 -11.54
CA ARG A 224 -3.53 -13.80 -12.79
C ARG A 224 -2.24 -13.53 -13.57
N VAL A 225 -1.10 -13.49 -12.90
CA VAL A 225 0.24 -13.30 -13.51
C VAL A 225 0.91 -14.63 -13.78
N ALA A 226 0.45 -15.71 -13.15
CA ALA A 226 1.06 -17.05 -13.08
C ALA A 226 1.24 -17.78 -14.43
N SER A 227 1.25 -17.04 -15.54
CA SER A 227 1.82 -17.58 -16.78
C SER A 227 3.35 -17.51 -16.83
N THR A 228 4.03 -16.84 -15.87
CA THR A 228 5.49 -16.71 -15.95
C THR A 228 6.13 -16.54 -14.56
N GLU A 229 6.86 -17.56 -14.12
CA GLU A 229 7.80 -17.49 -13.01
C GLU A 229 9.10 -16.83 -13.49
N LYS A 230 9.81 -16.14 -12.59
CA LYS A 230 11.08 -15.49 -12.90
C LYS A 230 12.24 -16.30 -12.33
N ILE A 231 13.18 -16.68 -13.19
CA ILE A 231 14.46 -17.27 -12.79
C ILE A 231 15.54 -16.22 -12.92
N VAL A 232 16.22 -15.91 -11.83
CA VAL A 232 17.35 -14.98 -11.78
C VAL A 232 18.64 -15.76 -11.62
N ILE A 233 19.54 -15.63 -12.58
CA ILE A 233 20.85 -16.27 -12.59
C ILE A 233 21.91 -15.19 -12.50
N LYS A 234 22.71 -15.21 -11.42
CA LYS A 234 23.95 -14.45 -11.37
C LYS A 234 25.09 -15.34 -11.86
N ALA A 235 25.83 -14.88 -12.84
CA ALA A 235 26.86 -15.67 -13.50
C ALA A 235 27.97 -14.77 -14.04
N THR A 236 29.08 -15.38 -14.35
CA THR A 236 30.19 -14.75 -15.10
C THR A 236 30.34 -15.45 -16.45
N GLN A 237 30.99 -14.76 -17.39
CA GLN A 237 31.16 -15.23 -18.78
C GLN A 237 29.84 -15.36 -19.55
N ILE A 238 28.93 -14.47 -19.32
CA ILE A 238 27.69 -14.35 -20.11
C ILE A 238 28.07 -13.85 -21.50
N THR A 239 27.75 -14.64 -22.54
CA THR A 239 28.01 -14.30 -23.95
C THR A 239 26.71 -14.09 -24.70
N GLU A 240 26.74 -13.35 -25.81
CA GLU A 240 25.52 -13.19 -26.67
C GLU A 240 24.98 -14.57 -27.11
N ALA A 241 25.84 -15.54 -27.38
CA ALA A 241 25.43 -16.87 -27.81
C ALA A 241 24.58 -17.63 -26.78
N VAL A 242 24.82 -17.44 -25.48
CA VAL A 242 23.94 -18.06 -24.45
C VAL A 242 22.60 -17.35 -24.38
N ILE A 243 22.57 -16.03 -24.54
CA ILE A 243 21.33 -15.25 -24.53
C ILE A 243 20.48 -15.63 -25.74
N ASP A 244 21.06 -15.68 -26.94
CA ASP A 244 20.36 -16.09 -28.17
C ASP A 244 19.76 -17.48 -28.03
N GLU A 245 20.51 -18.47 -27.47
CA GLU A 245 19.97 -19.83 -27.29
C GLU A 245 18.84 -19.87 -26.25
N LEU A 246 18.92 -19.06 -25.18
CA LEU A 246 17.85 -18.93 -24.19
C LEU A 246 16.61 -18.24 -24.77
N GLU A 247 16.78 -17.21 -25.63
CA GLU A 247 15.67 -16.53 -26.32
C GLU A 247 14.98 -17.43 -27.34
N LEU A 248 15.71 -18.34 -27.97
CA LEU A 248 15.16 -19.32 -28.91
C LEU A 248 14.46 -20.49 -28.23
N HIS A 249 14.58 -20.64 -26.91
CA HIS A 249 13.97 -21.74 -26.18
C HIS A 249 12.44 -21.61 -26.14
N PRO A 250 11.67 -22.61 -26.58
CA PRO A 250 10.22 -22.49 -26.83
C PRO A 250 9.37 -22.23 -25.58
N ARG A 251 9.93 -22.49 -24.40
CA ARG A 251 9.25 -22.34 -23.10
C ARG A 251 9.75 -21.15 -22.28
N ILE A 252 10.68 -20.37 -22.80
CA ILE A 252 11.12 -19.11 -22.22
C ILE A 252 10.39 -18.00 -22.94
N SER A 253 9.56 -17.26 -22.22
CA SER A 253 8.72 -16.20 -22.80
C SER A 253 9.48 -14.89 -22.99
N ARG A 254 10.51 -14.66 -22.16
CA ARG A 254 11.33 -13.46 -22.19
C ARG A 254 12.68 -13.71 -21.53
N VAL A 255 13.74 -13.15 -22.11
CA VAL A 255 15.08 -13.08 -21.54
C VAL A 255 15.46 -11.62 -21.36
N SER A 256 16.08 -11.29 -20.24
CA SER A 256 16.70 -9.99 -19.99
C SER A 256 18.09 -10.24 -19.40
N SER A 257 19.11 -9.58 -19.89
CA SER A 257 20.48 -9.73 -19.36
C SER A 257 21.09 -8.38 -19.06
N ASN A 258 21.85 -8.34 -17.98
CA ASN A 258 22.75 -7.25 -17.63
C ASN A 258 24.08 -7.89 -17.26
N GLU A 259 25.19 -7.15 -17.29
CA GLU A 259 26.58 -7.62 -17.21
C GLU A 259 26.84 -9.00 -16.53
N ASP A 260 26.27 -9.21 -15.32
CA ASP A 260 26.44 -10.42 -14.50
C ASP A 260 25.13 -11.14 -14.15
N VAL A 261 23.98 -10.73 -14.72
CA VAL A 261 22.67 -11.25 -14.36
C VAL A 261 21.87 -11.60 -15.60
N ILE A 262 21.30 -12.81 -15.63
CA ILE A 262 20.30 -13.23 -16.61
C ILE A 262 18.96 -13.39 -15.87
N GLU A 263 17.93 -12.76 -16.37
CA GLU A 263 16.55 -12.92 -15.90
C GLU A 263 15.72 -13.61 -16.98
N LEU A 264 15.09 -14.71 -16.60
CA LEU A 264 14.30 -15.54 -17.49
C LEU A 264 12.87 -15.60 -16.98
N TYR A 265 11.92 -15.50 -17.88
CA TYR A 265 10.50 -15.63 -17.58
C TYR A 265 9.98 -16.92 -18.21
N VAL A 266 9.53 -17.87 -17.38
CA VAL A 266 9.14 -19.23 -17.76
C VAL A 266 7.78 -19.58 -17.18
N ALA A 267 7.06 -20.52 -17.80
CA ALA A 267 5.74 -20.95 -17.30
C ALA A 267 5.87 -21.76 -15.99
N SER A 268 6.96 -22.51 -15.81
CA SER A 268 7.26 -23.27 -14.59
C SER A 268 8.76 -23.41 -14.43
N SER A 269 9.32 -22.83 -13.36
CA SER A 269 10.74 -22.93 -13.07
C SER A 269 11.16 -24.36 -12.82
N GLN A 270 10.32 -25.20 -12.17
CA GLN A 270 10.62 -26.59 -11.90
C GLN A 270 10.81 -27.43 -13.15
N GLN A 271 10.08 -27.13 -14.22
CA GLN A 271 10.15 -27.86 -15.48
C GLN A 271 11.32 -27.40 -16.35
N GLU A 272 11.60 -26.09 -16.34
CA GLU A 272 12.56 -25.49 -17.27
C GLU A 272 13.98 -25.36 -16.70
N LEU A 273 14.15 -25.49 -15.39
CA LEU A 273 15.42 -25.31 -14.71
C LEU A 273 16.53 -26.19 -15.27
N GLN A 274 16.21 -27.44 -15.60
CA GLN A 274 17.19 -28.41 -16.14
C GLN A 274 17.72 -27.97 -17.51
N ASP A 275 16.82 -27.53 -18.41
CA ASP A 275 17.17 -27.10 -19.75
C ASP A 275 18.00 -25.82 -19.71
N ILE A 276 17.60 -24.87 -18.84
CA ILE A 276 18.34 -23.61 -18.63
C ILE A 276 19.76 -23.89 -18.10
N LEU A 277 19.90 -24.74 -17.10
CA LEU A 277 21.22 -25.12 -16.57
C LEU A 277 22.07 -25.83 -17.61
N PHE A 278 21.48 -26.68 -18.46
CA PHE A 278 22.16 -27.34 -19.55
C PHE A 278 22.71 -26.35 -20.59
N ILE A 279 21.89 -25.36 -21.00
CA ILE A 279 22.31 -24.29 -21.92
C ILE A 279 23.45 -23.48 -21.30
N CYS A 280 23.35 -23.07 -20.03
CA CYS A 280 24.40 -22.35 -19.33
C CYS A 280 25.72 -23.16 -19.30
N ALA A 281 25.65 -24.46 -18.99
CA ALA A 281 26.82 -25.34 -18.96
C ALA A 281 27.45 -25.53 -20.33
N LYS A 282 26.66 -25.67 -21.39
CA LYS A 282 27.09 -25.79 -22.78
C LYS A 282 27.93 -24.57 -23.23
N HIS A 283 27.58 -23.40 -22.78
CA HIS A 283 28.26 -22.13 -23.08
C HIS A 283 29.33 -21.75 -22.05
N ASN A 284 29.73 -22.66 -21.15
CA ASN A 284 30.69 -22.43 -20.08
C ASN A 284 30.37 -21.23 -19.17
N VAL A 285 29.10 -20.92 -18.97
CA VAL A 285 28.66 -19.89 -18.03
C VAL A 285 28.93 -20.38 -16.62
N ILE A 286 29.63 -19.58 -15.81
CA ILE A 286 29.95 -19.92 -14.43
C ILE A 286 28.86 -19.33 -13.52
N LEU A 287 28.00 -20.19 -12.99
CA LEU A 287 26.91 -19.80 -12.12
C LEU A 287 27.46 -19.41 -10.74
N GLN A 288 27.06 -18.25 -10.23
CA GLN A 288 27.36 -17.78 -8.88
C GLN A 288 26.17 -17.99 -7.95
N SER A 289 24.97 -17.67 -8.42
CA SER A 289 23.72 -17.95 -7.70
C SER A 289 22.56 -18.14 -8.67
N LEU A 290 21.54 -18.87 -8.22
CA LEU A 290 20.29 -19.08 -8.92
C LEU A 290 19.15 -18.90 -7.93
N ALA A 291 18.15 -18.09 -8.31
CA ALA A 291 16.92 -17.89 -7.53
C ALA A 291 15.71 -18.05 -8.46
N CYS A 292 14.72 -18.79 -7.99
CA CYS A 292 13.41 -18.84 -8.63
C CYS A 292 12.51 -17.90 -7.82
N GLU A 293 12.02 -16.85 -8.45
CA GLU A 293 11.16 -15.85 -7.84
C GLU A 293 9.74 -16.11 -8.31
N GLU A 294 8.83 -16.25 -7.36
CA GLU A 294 7.41 -16.26 -7.67
C GLU A 294 6.98 -14.86 -8.16
N PRO A 295 5.98 -14.78 -9.05
CA PRO A 295 5.44 -13.50 -9.49
C PRO A 295 5.00 -12.66 -8.29
N ASP A 296 5.50 -11.45 -8.22
CA ASP A 296 5.13 -10.47 -7.21
C ASP A 296 4.13 -9.43 -7.74
N LEU A 297 3.66 -8.54 -6.88
CA LEU A 297 2.74 -7.48 -7.28
C LEU A 297 3.38 -6.48 -8.26
N GLU A 298 4.73 -6.35 -8.26
CA GLU A 298 5.45 -5.48 -9.21
C GLU A 298 5.41 -6.07 -10.62
N SER A 299 5.64 -7.37 -10.74
CA SER A 299 5.51 -8.11 -12.01
C SER A 299 4.07 -8.03 -12.54
N LEU A 300 3.07 -8.13 -11.67
CA LEU A 300 1.66 -7.95 -12.04
C LEU A 300 1.42 -6.55 -12.61
N PHE A 301 1.84 -5.53 -11.89
CA PHE A 301 1.66 -4.15 -12.33
C PHE A 301 2.34 -3.89 -13.68
N LEU A 302 3.59 -4.34 -13.83
CA LEU A 302 4.35 -4.22 -15.08
C LEU A 302 3.63 -4.92 -16.25
N ASN A 303 3.12 -6.12 -16.03
CA ASN A 303 2.38 -6.87 -17.06
C ASN A 303 1.07 -6.18 -17.46
N LEU A 304 0.34 -5.58 -16.50
CA LEU A 304 -0.92 -4.91 -16.77
C LEU A 304 -0.76 -3.53 -17.42
N THR A 305 0.31 -2.80 -17.11
CA THR A 305 0.48 -1.40 -17.53
C THR A 305 1.59 -1.18 -18.54
N GLY A 306 2.49 -2.14 -18.71
CA GLY A 306 3.69 -2.04 -19.56
C GLY A 306 4.78 -1.11 -19.00
N ARG A 307 4.64 -0.61 -17.76
CA ARG A 307 5.59 0.31 -17.11
C ARG A 307 5.82 -0.06 -15.64
N LYS A 308 6.96 0.35 -15.08
CA LYS A 308 7.26 0.16 -13.66
C LYS A 308 6.46 1.14 -12.79
N LEU A 309 6.15 0.74 -11.55
CA LEU A 309 5.39 1.58 -10.61
C LEU A 309 6.14 2.86 -10.18
N ARG A 310 7.46 2.87 -10.29
CA ARG A 310 8.35 3.96 -9.82
C ARG A 310 8.68 5.02 -10.89
N ASP A 311 8.09 4.92 -12.07
CA ASP A 311 8.31 5.89 -13.16
C ASP A 311 7.37 7.10 -13.05
#